data_a339664ea0208a8849ad06c73de5a954
#
_entry.id   a339664ea0208a8849ad06c73de5a954
#
_cell.length_a   1.000
_cell.length_b   1.000
_cell.length_c   1.000
_cell.angle_alpha   90.00
_cell.angle_beta   90.00
_cell.angle_gamma   90.00
#
_symmetry.space_group_name_H-M   'P 1'
#
loop_
_entity.id
_entity.type
_entity.pdbx_description
1 polymer ?
#
loop_
_entity_poly.entity_id
_entity_poly.type
_entity_poly.pdbx_seq_one_letter_code
_entity_poly.pdbx_strand_id
1 'polypeptide(L)'
;YIGEAAKQIVFRKYEQLSDLPDDADRQKYQHALSIALNLYTFHERQPLHFGDIIVTPYFVSHSAYDAYMFLIEAEGKRILHTGDFRGHGYLGKGLLPTIQKYIGQVDVLIIEGTMLARKNENILTEAELARKAVEIMKEHKYVFVHCSSTDMERLASFKNATRQMPFYRPLLADKYQKDILDIFSTTAGQKRCSMGKESTCFKFGT
;
A
#
# COMPACT_ATOMS: atom_id res chain seq x y z
N TYR A 1 -12.33 10.55 6.29
CA TYR A 1 -11.63 10.62 5.01
C TYR A 1 -10.70 9.42 4.86
N ILE A 2 -10.52 8.92 3.63
CA ILE A 2 -9.72 7.75 3.31
C ILE A 2 -9.16 7.88 1.88
N GLY A 3 -8.07 7.20 1.55
CA GLY A 3 -7.58 7.12 0.16
C GLY A 3 -8.58 6.37 -0.75
N GLU A 4 -8.57 6.72 -2.04
CA GLU A 4 -9.51 6.14 -3.02
C GLU A 4 -9.41 4.61 -3.10
N ALA A 5 -8.19 4.07 -3.23
CA ALA A 5 -8.00 2.63 -3.30
C ALA A 5 -8.28 1.96 -1.96
N ALA A 6 -7.88 2.58 -0.84
CA ALA A 6 -8.16 2.06 0.48
C ALA A 6 -9.67 1.94 0.75
N LYS A 7 -10.49 2.90 0.28
CA LYS A 7 -11.95 2.82 0.36
C LYS A 7 -12.48 1.59 -0.38
N GLN A 8 -12.02 1.36 -1.60
CA GLN A 8 -12.45 0.21 -2.41
C GLN A 8 -12.00 -1.12 -1.77
N ILE A 9 -10.79 -1.18 -1.22
CA ILE A 9 -10.25 -2.37 -0.52
C ILE A 9 -11.09 -2.68 0.73
N VAL A 10 -11.36 -1.66 1.55
CA VAL A 10 -12.18 -1.79 2.76
C VAL A 10 -13.60 -2.24 2.41
N PHE A 11 -14.18 -1.67 1.34
CA PHE A 11 -15.49 -2.08 0.83
C PHE A 11 -15.50 -3.56 0.46
N ARG A 12 -14.55 -4.02 -0.38
CA ARG A 12 -14.46 -5.43 -0.80
C ARG A 12 -14.27 -6.39 0.37
N LYS A 13 -13.45 -5.99 1.36
CA LYS A 13 -13.24 -6.77 2.57
C LYS A 13 -14.55 -6.97 3.35
N TYR A 14 -15.28 -5.90 3.61
CA TYR A 14 -16.51 -5.98 4.38
C TYR A 14 -17.68 -6.58 3.59
N GLU A 15 -17.72 -6.39 2.26
CA GLU A 15 -18.66 -7.09 1.38
C GLU A 15 -18.49 -8.60 1.51
N GLN A 16 -17.27 -9.12 1.41
CA GLN A 16 -16.98 -10.55 1.56
C GLN A 16 -17.31 -11.08 2.96
N LEU A 17 -16.99 -10.31 4.00
CA LEU A 17 -17.26 -10.71 5.38
C LEU A 17 -18.74 -10.63 5.75
N SER A 18 -19.52 -9.79 5.06
CA SER A 18 -20.99 -9.70 5.28
C SER A 18 -21.75 -10.91 4.75
N ASP A 19 -21.11 -11.78 3.95
CA ASP A 19 -21.70 -13.03 3.45
C ASP A 19 -21.41 -14.23 4.37
N LEU A 20 -20.76 -14.03 5.53
CA LEU A 20 -20.50 -15.10 6.48
C LEU A 20 -21.80 -15.67 7.07
N PRO A 21 -21.84 -16.97 7.37
CA PRO A 21 -23.04 -17.66 7.84
C PRO A 21 -23.50 -17.26 9.24
N ASP A 22 -22.60 -16.75 10.07
CA ASP A 22 -22.92 -16.28 11.44
C ASP A 22 -23.69 -14.96 11.41
N ASP A 23 -24.87 -14.90 12.05
CA ASP A 23 -25.75 -13.72 11.99
C ASP A 23 -25.18 -12.51 12.74
N ALA A 24 -24.47 -12.71 13.84
CA ALA A 24 -23.88 -11.61 14.61
C ALA A 24 -22.71 -10.98 13.86
N ASP A 25 -21.85 -11.79 13.27
CA ASP A 25 -20.75 -11.33 12.44
C ASP A 25 -21.28 -10.64 11.17
N ARG A 26 -22.31 -11.20 10.53
CA ARG A 26 -22.95 -10.59 9.35
C ARG A 26 -23.46 -9.19 9.65
N GLN A 27 -24.23 -8.98 10.72
CA GLN A 27 -24.74 -7.67 11.10
C GLN A 27 -23.62 -6.66 11.37
N LYS A 28 -22.57 -7.09 12.08
CA LYS A 28 -21.37 -6.27 12.35
C LYS A 28 -20.70 -5.80 11.05
N TYR A 29 -20.50 -6.71 10.10
CA TYR A 29 -19.83 -6.38 8.85
C TYR A 29 -20.72 -5.60 7.88
N GLN A 30 -22.04 -5.81 7.87
CA GLN A 30 -22.99 -4.97 7.14
C GLN A 30 -23.00 -3.53 7.67
N HIS A 31 -22.91 -3.34 8.99
CA HIS A 31 -22.77 -2.02 9.59
C HIS A 31 -21.44 -1.37 9.18
N ALA A 32 -20.32 -2.10 9.25
CA ALA A 32 -19.03 -1.61 8.80
C ALA A 32 -19.02 -1.23 7.30
N LEU A 33 -19.70 -2.02 6.46
CA LEU A 33 -19.88 -1.73 5.04
C LEU A 33 -20.66 -0.43 4.81
N SER A 34 -21.74 -0.21 5.57
CA SER A 34 -22.52 1.02 5.47
C SER A 34 -21.70 2.27 5.85
N ILE A 35 -20.79 2.16 6.83
CA ILE A 35 -19.84 3.23 7.17
C ILE A 35 -18.84 3.44 6.03
N ALA A 36 -18.27 2.37 5.50
CA ALA A 36 -17.27 2.44 4.42
C ALA A 36 -17.81 3.14 3.16
N LEU A 37 -19.08 2.91 2.82
CA LEU A 37 -19.75 3.57 1.69
C LEU A 37 -19.80 5.10 1.85
N ASN A 38 -19.98 5.59 3.08
CA ASN A 38 -20.13 7.00 3.39
C ASN A 38 -18.81 7.73 3.66
N LEU A 39 -17.66 7.06 3.56
CA LEU A 39 -16.37 7.71 3.71
C LEU A 39 -16.07 8.64 2.51
N TYR A 40 -15.62 9.86 2.81
CA TYR A 40 -15.09 10.77 1.80
C TYR A 40 -13.70 10.33 1.38
N THR A 41 -13.41 10.42 0.09
CA THR A 41 -12.08 10.11 -0.44
C THR A 41 -11.24 11.37 -0.58
N PHE A 42 -9.92 11.19 -0.50
CA PHE A 42 -8.95 12.22 -0.83
C PHE A 42 -7.97 11.70 -1.89
N HIS A 43 -7.28 12.62 -2.54
CA HIS A 43 -6.27 12.33 -3.54
C HIS A 43 -4.89 12.87 -3.11
N GLU A 44 -3.85 12.17 -3.53
CA GLU A 44 -2.47 12.57 -3.27
C GLU A 44 -2.22 14.03 -3.71
N ARG A 45 -1.59 14.81 -2.84
CA ARG A 45 -1.21 16.20 -3.04
C ARG A 45 -2.37 17.18 -3.27
N GLN A 46 -3.59 16.77 -3.00
CA GLN A 46 -4.73 17.68 -2.98
C GLN A 46 -5.02 18.10 -1.55
N PRO A 47 -4.88 19.41 -1.22
CA PRO A 47 -5.16 19.88 0.14
C PRO A 47 -6.62 19.68 0.54
N LEU A 48 -6.82 19.25 1.77
CA LEU A 48 -8.12 19.20 2.45
C LEU A 48 -8.18 20.36 3.43
N HIS A 49 -9.27 21.10 3.43
CA HIS A 49 -9.47 22.25 4.29
C HIS A 49 -10.45 21.92 5.40
N PHE A 50 -10.05 22.15 6.66
CA PHE A 50 -10.83 21.97 7.87
C PHE A 50 -10.80 23.28 8.68
N GLY A 51 -11.58 24.27 8.27
CA GLY A 51 -11.43 25.63 8.76
C GLY A 51 -10.06 26.19 8.42
N ASP A 52 -9.30 26.59 9.43
CA ASP A 52 -7.96 27.15 9.30
C ASP A 52 -6.85 26.08 9.20
N ILE A 53 -7.21 24.80 9.28
CA ILE A 53 -6.26 23.68 9.16
C ILE A 53 -6.27 23.17 7.73
N ILE A 54 -5.08 23.05 7.14
CA ILE A 54 -4.88 22.45 5.81
C ILE A 54 -4.14 21.14 5.99
N VAL A 55 -4.67 20.05 5.41
CA VAL A 55 -4.05 18.71 5.46
C VAL A 55 -3.77 18.24 4.04
N THR A 56 -2.51 18.07 3.70
CA THR A 56 -2.08 17.60 2.38
C THR A 56 -1.52 16.18 2.47
N PRO A 57 -2.17 15.18 1.82
CA PRO A 57 -1.71 13.79 1.81
C PRO A 57 -0.59 13.58 0.79
N TYR A 58 0.42 12.78 1.16
CA TYR A 58 1.49 12.32 0.27
C TYR A 58 1.62 10.81 0.40
N PHE A 59 1.62 10.11 -0.73
CA PHE A 59 1.74 8.66 -0.76
C PHE A 59 3.06 8.17 -0.18
N VAL A 60 3.02 7.06 0.57
CA VAL A 60 4.19 6.35 1.08
C VAL A 60 4.15 4.86 0.77
N SER A 61 5.32 4.23 0.64
CA SER A 61 5.43 2.78 0.55
C SER A 61 5.12 2.14 1.90
N HIS A 62 4.22 1.18 1.92
CA HIS A 62 3.90 0.38 3.09
C HIS A 62 3.34 -1.00 2.68
N SER A 63 3.23 -1.94 3.62
CA SER A 63 2.62 -3.28 3.38
C SER A 63 1.11 -3.23 3.12
N ALA A 64 0.46 -2.12 3.45
CA ALA A 64 -0.91 -1.81 3.06
C ALA A 64 -0.90 -0.79 1.93
N TYR A 65 -1.42 -1.16 0.75
CA TYR A 65 -1.55 -0.25 -0.38
C TYR A 65 -2.44 0.95 -0.03
N ASP A 66 -2.09 2.11 -0.58
CA ASP A 66 -2.78 3.38 -0.35
C ASP A 66 -2.50 4.00 1.03
N ALA A 67 -1.26 3.84 1.53
CA ALA A 67 -0.76 4.48 2.73
C ALA A 67 -0.25 5.90 2.46
N TYR A 68 -0.40 6.80 3.43
CA TYR A 68 -0.06 8.22 3.27
C TYR A 68 0.63 8.79 4.51
N MET A 69 1.54 9.72 4.26
CA MET A 69 1.95 10.72 5.22
C MET A 69 1.15 12.01 4.99
N PHE A 70 1.01 12.83 6.01
CA PHE A 70 0.21 14.04 5.98
C PHE A 70 1.02 15.25 6.41
N LEU A 71 1.08 16.27 5.55
CA LEU A 71 1.51 17.59 5.95
C LEU A 71 0.30 18.35 6.49
N ILE A 72 0.39 18.79 7.74
CA ILE A 72 -0.67 19.54 8.42
C ILE A 72 -0.14 20.96 8.65
N GLU A 73 -0.89 21.94 8.16
CA GLU A 73 -0.55 23.36 8.27
C GLU A 73 -1.66 24.08 9.05
N ALA A 74 -1.29 24.69 10.16
CA ALA A 74 -2.20 25.41 11.04
C ALA A 74 -1.44 26.49 11.82
N GLU A 75 -2.02 27.67 12.01
CA GLU A 75 -1.46 28.78 12.82
C GLU A 75 -0.01 29.14 12.43
N GLY A 76 0.32 29.07 11.15
CA GLY A 76 1.68 29.31 10.64
C GLY A 76 2.71 28.24 10.98
N LYS A 77 2.28 27.09 11.53
CA LYS A 77 3.09 25.93 11.85
C LYS A 77 2.88 24.81 10.83
N ARG A 78 3.94 24.02 10.63
CA ARG A 78 3.96 22.88 9.70
C ARG A 78 4.33 21.61 10.44
N ILE A 79 3.45 20.63 10.41
CA ILE A 79 3.61 19.33 11.08
C ILE A 79 3.61 18.24 10.01
N LEU A 80 4.62 17.40 9.99
CA LEU A 80 4.62 16.19 9.17
C LEU A 80 4.30 14.98 10.04
N HIS A 81 3.19 14.31 9.75
CA HIS A 81 2.85 13.00 10.32
C HIS A 81 3.11 11.94 9.27
N THR A 82 4.09 11.04 9.50
CA THR A 82 4.53 10.09 8.49
C THR A 82 3.55 8.96 8.23
N GLY A 83 2.63 8.67 9.15
CA GLY A 83 1.95 7.39 9.16
C GLY A 83 2.96 6.25 9.22
N ASP A 84 2.52 5.04 8.90
CA ASP A 84 3.39 3.89 8.75
C ASP A 84 4.00 3.86 7.36
N PHE A 85 5.32 3.67 7.27
CA PHE A 85 6.04 3.63 6.00
C PHE A 85 7.16 2.59 6.01
N ARG A 86 7.64 2.21 4.83
CA ARG A 86 8.84 1.38 4.71
C ARG A 86 9.78 1.91 3.63
N GLY A 87 11.09 1.97 3.97
CA GLY A 87 12.13 2.43 3.04
C GLY A 87 12.67 1.35 2.10
N HIS A 88 12.46 0.07 2.41
CA HIS A 88 13.04 -1.09 1.69
C HIS A 88 12.16 -1.60 0.52
N GLY A 89 10.98 -1.01 0.30
CA GLY A 89 10.13 -1.29 -0.86
C GLY A 89 10.68 -0.67 -2.15
N TYR A 90 10.12 -1.07 -3.29
CA TYR A 90 10.46 -0.46 -4.59
C TYR A 90 10.17 1.05 -4.62
N LEU A 91 9.09 1.45 -3.96
CA LEU A 91 8.64 2.84 -3.88
C LEU A 91 9.25 3.60 -2.70
N GLY A 92 9.83 2.89 -1.74
CA GLY A 92 10.45 3.48 -0.54
C GLY A 92 11.57 4.47 -0.87
N LYS A 93 12.30 4.26 -1.97
CA LYS A 93 13.30 5.21 -2.47
C LYS A 93 12.76 6.59 -2.85
N GLY A 94 11.43 6.69 -3.09
CA GLY A 94 10.74 7.94 -3.36
C GLY A 94 10.45 8.80 -2.11
N LEU A 95 10.59 8.26 -0.90
CA LEU A 95 10.22 8.94 0.34
C LEU A 95 11.00 10.25 0.54
N LEU A 96 12.33 10.18 0.60
CA LEU A 96 13.18 11.36 0.79
C LEU A 96 13.04 12.39 -0.33
N PRO A 97 13.07 12.03 -1.62
CA PRO A 97 12.79 12.97 -2.70
C PRO A 97 11.42 13.66 -2.59
N THR A 98 10.37 12.94 -2.16
CA THR A 98 9.05 13.52 -1.97
C THR A 98 9.06 14.55 -0.83
N ILE A 99 9.68 14.22 0.30
CA ILE A 99 9.82 15.16 1.43
C ILE A 99 10.60 16.41 1.00
N GLN A 100 11.74 16.24 0.33
CA GLN A 100 12.58 17.34 -0.09
C GLN A 100 11.89 18.25 -1.10
N LYS A 101 11.16 17.68 -2.07
CA LYS A 101 10.56 18.43 -3.17
C LYS A 101 9.25 19.12 -2.80
N TYR A 102 8.40 18.48 -2.01
CA TYR A 102 7.02 18.93 -1.80
C TYR A 102 6.74 19.39 -0.36
N ILE A 103 7.50 18.92 0.61
CA ILE A 103 7.27 19.23 2.03
C ILE A 103 8.30 20.24 2.52
N GLY A 104 9.60 19.97 2.37
CA GLY A 104 10.66 20.84 2.86
C GLY A 104 10.76 20.83 4.39
N GLN A 105 11.07 21.99 4.98
CA GLN A 105 11.21 22.14 6.43
C GLN A 105 9.85 22.10 7.13
N VAL A 106 9.81 21.48 8.30
CA VAL A 106 8.63 21.39 9.19
C VAL A 106 9.02 21.79 10.61
N ASP A 107 8.08 22.32 11.38
CA ASP A 107 8.27 22.66 12.79
C ASP A 107 8.22 21.41 13.67
N VAL A 108 7.37 20.42 13.31
CA VAL A 108 7.19 19.20 14.08
C VAL A 108 7.18 17.99 13.13
N LEU A 109 7.90 16.94 13.52
CA LEU A 109 7.87 15.64 12.86
C LEU A 109 7.30 14.59 13.81
N ILE A 110 6.18 13.96 13.40
CA ILE A 110 5.59 12.80 14.07
C ILE A 110 5.92 11.59 13.21
N ILE A 111 6.79 10.72 13.70
CA ILE A 111 7.30 9.56 12.94
C ILE A 111 7.01 8.26 13.67
N GLU A 112 6.71 7.20 12.91
CA GLU A 112 6.58 5.85 13.45
C GLU A 112 7.89 5.36 14.09
N GLY A 113 7.77 4.41 15.02
CA GLY A 113 8.91 3.83 15.72
C GLY A 113 8.90 2.30 15.75
N THR A 114 8.15 1.64 14.87
CA THR A 114 7.93 0.18 14.87
C THR A 114 9.23 -0.63 14.89
N MET A 115 10.26 -0.15 14.21
CA MET A 115 11.55 -0.84 14.10
C MET A 115 12.59 -0.44 15.18
N LEU A 116 12.32 0.57 16.01
CA LEU A 116 13.29 1.09 16.98
C LEU A 116 13.72 0.04 18.04
N ALA A 117 12.78 -0.83 18.43
CA ALA A 117 13.06 -1.88 19.42
C ALA A 117 13.67 -3.16 18.81
N ARG A 118 13.73 -3.29 17.49
CA ARG A 118 14.24 -4.47 16.81
C ARG A 118 15.74 -4.33 16.55
N LYS A 119 16.54 -5.16 17.23
CA LYS A 119 17.99 -5.17 17.06
C LYS A 119 18.37 -5.94 15.78
N ASN A 120 19.11 -5.29 14.89
CA ASN A 120 19.88 -5.91 13.79
C ASN A 120 19.14 -6.99 12.95
N GLU A 121 17.87 -6.79 12.64
CA GLU A 121 17.20 -7.62 11.63
C GLU A 121 17.77 -7.27 10.25
N ASN A 122 18.30 -8.26 9.54
CA ASN A 122 18.64 -8.13 8.12
C ASN A 122 17.35 -8.00 7.31
N ILE A 123 16.90 -6.77 7.12
CA ILE A 123 15.71 -6.47 6.33
C ILE A 123 16.07 -6.56 4.85
N LEU A 124 15.52 -7.56 4.17
CA LEU A 124 15.68 -7.70 2.72
C LEU A 124 14.88 -6.60 2.00
N THR A 125 15.51 -5.99 1.02
CA THR A 125 14.78 -5.18 0.04
C THR A 125 13.84 -6.06 -0.79
N GLU A 126 12.82 -5.48 -1.42
CA GLU A 126 11.92 -6.24 -2.30
C GLU A 126 12.68 -6.89 -3.48
N ALA A 127 13.74 -6.25 -3.98
CA ALA A 127 14.59 -6.83 -5.01
C ALA A 127 15.39 -8.05 -4.53
N GLU A 128 15.90 -8.02 -3.31
CA GLU A 128 16.61 -9.15 -2.69
C GLU A 128 15.65 -10.31 -2.40
N LEU A 129 14.45 -9.99 -1.92
CA LEU A 129 13.41 -10.98 -1.71
C LEU A 129 12.99 -11.67 -3.02
N ALA A 130 12.85 -10.91 -4.12
CA ALA A 130 12.55 -11.49 -5.42
C ALA A 130 13.64 -12.46 -5.88
N ARG A 131 14.93 -12.11 -5.68
CA ARG A 131 16.04 -13.02 -5.99
C ARG A 131 15.99 -14.31 -5.18
N LYS A 132 15.78 -14.18 -3.85
CA LYS A 132 15.65 -15.33 -2.96
C LYS A 132 14.45 -16.22 -3.33
N ALA A 133 13.33 -15.61 -3.74
CA ALA A 133 12.18 -16.34 -4.22
C ALA A 133 12.50 -17.16 -5.49
N VAL A 134 13.29 -16.61 -6.42
CA VAL A 134 13.76 -17.35 -7.61
C VAL A 134 14.57 -18.60 -7.23
N GLU A 135 15.48 -18.48 -6.25
CA GLU A 135 16.28 -19.63 -5.75
C GLU A 135 15.36 -20.72 -5.20
N ILE A 136 14.43 -20.37 -4.31
CA ILE A 136 13.47 -21.31 -3.74
C ILE A 136 12.59 -21.96 -4.83
N MET A 137 12.14 -21.18 -5.80
CA MET A 137 11.31 -21.68 -6.90
C MET A 137 12.06 -22.65 -7.82
N LYS A 138 13.37 -22.57 -7.93
CA LYS A 138 14.19 -23.55 -8.68
C LYS A 138 14.24 -24.91 -8.00
N GLU A 139 14.24 -24.93 -6.67
CA GLU A 139 14.39 -26.14 -5.88
C GLU A 139 13.05 -26.86 -5.63
N HIS A 140 11.92 -26.12 -5.70
CA HIS A 140 10.61 -26.66 -5.33
C HIS A 140 9.59 -26.55 -6.45
N LYS A 141 8.84 -27.65 -6.69
CA LYS A 141 7.77 -27.69 -7.70
C LYS A 141 6.59 -26.78 -7.34
N TYR A 142 6.24 -26.74 -6.06
CA TYR A 142 5.15 -25.91 -5.51
C TYR A 142 5.69 -25.01 -4.41
N VAL A 143 5.32 -23.73 -4.45
CA VAL A 143 5.71 -22.74 -3.45
C VAL A 143 4.45 -22.01 -2.98
N PHE A 144 4.19 -22.06 -1.69
CA PHE A 144 3.11 -21.31 -1.05
C PHE A 144 3.66 -20.02 -0.47
N VAL A 145 2.99 -18.92 -0.75
CA VAL A 145 3.39 -17.59 -0.28
C VAL A 145 2.33 -17.07 0.67
N HIS A 146 2.75 -16.72 1.88
CA HIS A 146 1.90 -16.04 2.87
C HIS A 146 2.38 -14.59 3.05
N CYS A 147 1.56 -13.64 2.60
CA CYS A 147 1.82 -12.21 2.76
C CYS A 147 0.49 -11.44 2.80
N SER A 148 0.55 -10.14 3.13
CA SER A 148 -0.64 -9.30 3.08
C SER A 148 -1.18 -9.23 1.64
N SER A 149 -2.49 -9.39 1.48
CA SER A 149 -3.19 -9.26 0.18
C SER A 149 -3.08 -7.85 -0.40
N THR A 150 -2.78 -6.86 0.42
CA THR A 150 -2.62 -5.45 0.04
C THR A 150 -1.17 -5.01 -0.13
N ASP A 151 -0.18 -5.90 0.11
CA ASP A 151 1.23 -5.61 -0.12
C ASP A 151 1.59 -5.78 -1.61
N MET A 152 1.26 -4.75 -2.40
CA MET A 152 1.44 -4.77 -3.84
C MET A 152 2.90 -4.92 -4.26
N GLU A 153 3.83 -4.35 -3.51
CA GLU A 153 5.27 -4.45 -3.81
C GLU A 153 5.76 -5.87 -3.57
N ARG A 154 5.31 -6.53 -2.52
CA ARG A 154 5.62 -7.94 -2.21
C ARG A 154 5.03 -8.89 -3.26
N LEU A 155 3.79 -8.66 -3.66
CA LEU A 155 3.15 -9.44 -4.73
C LEU A 155 3.88 -9.25 -6.08
N ALA A 156 4.34 -8.02 -6.38
CA ALA A 156 5.15 -7.75 -7.55
C ALA A 156 6.51 -8.49 -7.51
N SER A 157 7.15 -8.57 -6.34
CA SER A 157 8.39 -9.33 -6.15
C SER A 157 8.21 -10.80 -6.51
N PHE A 158 7.15 -11.44 -6.04
CA PHE A 158 6.85 -12.84 -6.38
C PHE A 158 6.50 -13.01 -7.85
N LYS A 159 5.70 -12.11 -8.44
CA LYS A 159 5.41 -12.13 -9.85
C LYS A 159 6.67 -11.98 -10.72
N ASN A 160 7.56 -11.09 -10.32
CA ASN A 160 8.84 -10.93 -11.03
C ASN A 160 9.72 -12.17 -10.90
N ALA A 161 9.69 -12.85 -9.75
CA ALA A 161 10.40 -14.11 -9.56
C ALA A 161 9.86 -15.22 -10.49
N THR A 162 8.53 -15.35 -10.64
CA THR A 162 7.95 -16.36 -11.55
C THR A 162 8.35 -16.15 -13.02
N ARG A 163 8.53 -14.88 -13.45
CA ARG A 163 8.95 -14.54 -14.81
C ARG A 163 10.40 -14.92 -15.12
N GLN A 164 11.23 -15.09 -14.12
CA GLN A 164 12.64 -15.49 -14.26
C GLN A 164 12.83 -17.01 -14.32
N MET A 165 11.74 -17.77 -14.18
CA MET A 165 11.81 -19.22 -14.29
C MET A 165 11.93 -19.66 -15.75
N PRO A 166 12.69 -20.75 -16.05
CA PRO A 166 12.88 -21.26 -17.41
C PRO A 166 11.60 -21.85 -18.02
N PHE A 167 10.59 -22.09 -17.21
CA PHE A 167 9.26 -22.55 -17.63
C PHE A 167 8.18 -21.76 -16.93
N TYR A 168 7.00 -21.74 -17.55
CA TYR A 168 5.86 -20.99 -17.03
C TYR A 168 5.47 -21.46 -15.62
N ARG A 169 5.52 -20.53 -14.66
CA ARG A 169 5.03 -20.72 -13.30
C ARG A 169 4.00 -19.64 -12.99
N PRO A 170 2.71 -19.97 -13.03
CA PRO A 170 1.68 -19.00 -12.72
C PRO A 170 1.71 -18.63 -11.23
N LEU A 171 1.47 -17.36 -10.92
CA LEU A 171 1.10 -16.92 -9.61
C LEU A 171 -0.42 -17.08 -9.48
N LEU A 172 -0.86 -18.04 -8.68
CA LEU A 172 -2.28 -18.28 -8.43
C LEU A 172 -2.74 -17.44 -7.25
N ALA A 173 -3.89 -16.81 -7.40
CA ALA A 173 -4.53 -16.01 -6.39
C ALA A 173 -6.01 -16.39 -6.29
N ASP A 174 -6.62 -16.24 -5.11
CA ASP A 174 -8.05 -16.39 -4.94
C ASP A 174 -8.83 -15.20 -5.53
N LYS A 175 -10.15 -15.28 -5.49
CA LYS A 175 -11.04 -14.23 -6.00
C LYS A 175 -10.81 -12.89 -5.29
N TYR A 176 -10.67 -12.90 -3.96
CA TYR A 176 -10.44 -11.68 -3.19
C TYR A 176 -9.12 -11.01 -3.59
N GLN A 177 -8.05 -11.79 -3.68
CA GLN A 177 -6.75 -11.27 -4.13
C GLN A 177 -6.83 -10.69 -5.54
N LYS A 178 -7.60 -11.33 -6.44
CA LYS A 178 -7.84 -10.80 -7.78
C LYS A 178 -8.54 -9.45 -7.73
N ASP A 179 -9.61 -9.31 -6.94
CA ASP A 179 -10.33 -8.04 -6.78
C ASP A 179 -9.41 -6.93 -6.26
N ILE A 180 -8.53 -7.23 -5.30
CA ILE A 180 -7.52 -6.29 -4.79
C ILE A 180 -6.53 -5.88 -5.89
N LEU A 181 -6.08 -6.80 -6.73
CA LEU A 181 -5.19 -6.49 -7.85
C LEU A 181 -5.87 -5.63 -8.92
N ASP A 182 -7.16 -5.84 -9.17
CA ASP A 182 -7.95 -5.02 -10.08
C ASP A 182 -8.11 -3.58 -9.55
N ILE A 183 -8.39 -3.42 -8.24
CA ILE A 183 -8.41 -2.10 -7.58
C ILE A 183 -7.06 -1.40 -7.74
N PHE A 184 -5.96 -2.13 -7.49
CA PHE A 184 -4.62 -1.58 -7.68
C PHE A 184 -4.39 -1.13 -9.12
N SER A 185 -4.74 -1.93 -10.12
CA SER A 185 -4.50 -1.62 -11.54
C SER A 185 -5.26 -0.38 -12.01
N THR A 186 -6.47 -0.17 -11.50
CA THR A 186 -7.32 0.98 -11.85
C THR A 186 -6.91 2.26 -11.13
N THR A 187 -6.47 2.17 -9.87
CA THR A 187 -6.11 3.33 -9.04
C THR A 187 -4.65 3.75 -9.16
N ALA A 188 -3.73 2.83 -9.46
CA ALA A 188 -2.30 3.12 -9.61
C ALA A 188 -1.99 4.08 -10.77
N GLY A 189 -2.83 4.12 -11.80
CA GLY A 189 -2.70 5.05 -12.92
C GLY A 189 -2.78 6.52 -12.50
N GLN A 190 -3.56 6.83 -11.49
CA GLN A 190 -3.72 8.17 -10.93
C GLN A 190 -2.48 8.62 -10.12
N LYS A 191 -1.72 7.67 -9.57
CA LYS A 191 -0.54 7.92 -8.74
C LYS A 191 0.77 8.01 -9.55
N ARG A 192 0.74 7.70 -10.84
CA ARG A 192 1.92 7.73 -11.72
C ARG A 192 2.56 9.11 -11.86
N CYS A 193 1.81 10.19 -11.64
CA CYS A 193 2.31 11.55 -11.79
C CYS A 193 3.38 11.95 -10.76
N SER A 194 3.43 11.29 -9.59
CA SER A 194 4.37 11.65 -8.52
C SER A 194 5.67 10.86 -8.49
N MET A 195 5.68 9.66 -9.07
CA MET A 195 6.77 8.69 -8.84
C MET A 195 7.67 8.43 -10.05
N GLY A 196 7.58 9.22 -11.11
CA GLY A 196 8.45 9.11 -12.29
C GLY A 196 8.20 7.86 -13.15
N LYS A 197 8.99 7.71 -14.23
CA LYS A 197 8.83 6.68 -15.28
C LYS A 197 9.03 5.22 -14.81
N GLU A 198 9.39 4.97 -13.56
CA GLU A 198 9.67 3.62 -13.03
C GLU A 198 8.42 2.79 -12.68
N SER A 199 7.23 3.31 -12.89
CA SER A 199 5.95 2.64 -12.60
C SER A 199 5.60 1.47 -13.53
N THR A 200 6.48 1.09 -14.46
CA THR A 200 6.26 -0.05 -15.37
C THR A 200 6.38 -1.43 -14.72
N CYS A 201 6.84 -1.50 -13.45
CA CYS A 201 6.98 -2.77 -12.71
C CYS A 201 5.65 -3.46 -12.38
N PHE A 202 4.53 -2.75 -12.42
CA PHE A 202 3.27 -3.22 -11.85
C PHE A 202 2.18 -3.53 -12.89
N LYS A 203 2.51 -3.95 -14.10
CA LYS A 203 1.49 -4.50 -14.98
C LYS A 203 1.19 -5.95 -14.58
N PHE A 204 0.15 -6.15 -13.78
CA PHE A 204 -0.52 -7.44 -13.69
C PHE A 204 -1.34 -7.59 -14.98
N GLY A 205 -0.81 -8.28 -15.98
CA GLY A 205 -1.58 -8.64 -17.16
C GLY A 205 -2.56 -9.76 -16.78
N THR A 206 -3.78 -9.68 -17.27
CA THR A 206 -4.76 -10.77 -17.37
C THR A 206 -4.21 -11.92 -18.18
#